data_78c72294608de40a79637ca718186062
#
_entry.id   78c72294608de40a79637ca718186062
#
_cell.length_a   1.000
_cell.length_b   1.000
_cell.length_c   1.000
_cell.angle_alpha   90.00
_cell.angle_beta   90.00
_cell.angle_gamma   90.00
#
_symmetry.space_group_name_H-M   'P 1'
#
loop_
_entity.id
_entity.type
_entity.pdbx_description
1 polymer ?
#
loop_
_entity_poly.entity_id
_entity_poly.type
_entity_poly.pdbx_seq_one_letter_code
_entity_poly.pdbx_strand_id
1 'polypeptide(L)'
;MTCKWAYATPDGFDDIIMSGEGEYLTGLWFQGSKGASVTKGCEEKFLPVFKETCSWLKAYFSGETPDFTPRYKLGGQTEFRRIVTEIMTTIPYGKVMTYGEVAAQAALRLGKEKMSAQAVGGAVGANPISIIVP
;
A
#
# COMPACT_ATOMS: atom_id res chain seq x y z
N MET A 1 12.06 4.52 15.20
CA MET A 1 11.17 5.69 15.24
C MET A 1 10.47 5.87 13.92
N THR A 2 9.16 6.03 13.94
CA THR A 2 8.37 6.23 12.73
C THR A 2 8.31 7.72 12.39
N CYS A 3 8.63 8.04 11.15
CA CYS A 3 8.58 9.40 10.62
C CYS A 3 7.44 9.52 9.61
N LYS A 4 7.03 10.76 9.32
CA LYS A 4 5.99 11.04 8.34
C LYS A 4 6.43 12.14 7.37
N TRP A 5 5.79 12.15 6.20
CA TRP A 5 5.99 13.18 5.19
C TRP A 5 4.72 13.33 4.35
N ALA A 6 4.42 14.54 3.92
CA ALA A 6 3.27 14.82 3.08
C ALA A 6 3.71 15.05 1.63
N TYR A 7 2.92 14.55 0.68
CA TYR A 7 3.12 14.75 -0.75
C TYR A 7 1.91 15.52 -1.31
N ALA A 8 2.18 16.62 -1.99
CA ALA A 8 1.13 17.42 -2.63
C ALA A 8 0.73 16.77 -3.96
N THR A 9 -0.49 16.26 -4.03
CA THR A 9 -1.05 15.62 -5.22
C THR A 9 -1.53 16.67 -6.23
N PRO A 10 -1.77 16.27 -7.51
CA PRO A 10 -2.44 17.14 -8.46
C PRO A 10 -3.83 17.59 -7.99
N ASP A 11 -4.33 18.67 -8.53
CA ASP A 11 -5.67 19.19 -8.22
C ASP A 11 -6.72 18.10 -8.43
N GLY A 12 -7.68 18.04 -7.53
CA GLY A 12 -8.75 17.06 -7.55
C GLY A 12 -8.55 15.85 -6.64
N PHE A 13 -7.37 15.74 -6.03
CA PHE A 13 -7.06 14.69 -5.05
C PHE A 13 -6.69 15.31 -3.71
N ASP A 14 -7.00 14.60 -2.63
CA ASP A 14 -6.44 14.95 -1.33
C ASP A 14 -4.93 14.68 -1.34
N ASP A 15 -4.19 15.45 -0.56
CA ASP A 15 -2.77 15.20 -0.41
C ASP A 15 -2.52 13.83 0.23
N ILE A 16 -1.33 13.29 -0.02
CA ILE A 16 -0.93 11.99 0.51
C ILE A 16 -0.05 12.21 1.73
N ILE A 17 -0.29 11.44 2.77
CA ILE A 17 0.59 11.34 3.94
C ILE A 17 1.24 9.96 3.93
N MET A 18 2.54 9.91 4.13
CA MET A 18 3.29 8.66 4.18
C MET A 18 4.00 8.52 5.53
N SER A 19 4.20 7.29 5.93
CA SER A 19 4.99 6.96 7.10
C SER A 19 6.15 6.06 6.71
N GLY A 20 7.24 6.13 7.45
CA GLY A 20 8.42 5.32 7.18
C GLY A 20 9.25 5.13 8.43
N GLU A 21 10.03 4.07 8.43
CA GLU A 21 10.94 3.73 9.52
C GLU A 21 12.22 3.15 8.93
N GLY A 22 13.35 3.78 9.22
CA GLY A 22 14.62 3.38 8.63
C GLY A 22 14.59 3.49 7.11
N GLU A 23 14.80 2.37 6.42
CA GLU A 23 14.85 2.31 4.95
C GLU A 23 13.51 1.92 4.33
N TYR A 24 12.45 1.76 5.12
CA TYR A 24 11.19 1.19 4.67
C TYR A 24 10.03 2.15 4.79
N LEU A 25 9.20 2.17 3.75
CA LEU A 25 7.87 2.79 3.79
C LEU A 25 6.95 1.86 4.59
N THR A 26 6.26 2.41 5.58
CA THR A 26 5.36 1.63 6.43
C THR A 26 3.89 1.96 6.21
N GLY A 27 3.60 3.05 5.54
CA GLY A 27 2.24 3.42 5.22
C GLY A 27 2.16 4.52 4.18
N LEU A 28 1.02 4.58 3.49
CA LEU A 28 0.74 5.61 2.49
C LEU A 28 -0.78 5.74 2.36
N TRP A 29 -1.31 6.92 2.69
CA TRP A 29 -2.74 7.18 2.69
C TRP A 29 -3.05 8.55 2.12
N PHE A 30 -4.25 8.70 1.56
CA PHE A 30 -4.78 10.04 1.32
C PHE A 30 -5.13 10.68 2.66
N GLN A 31 -4.81 11.96 2.82
CA GLN A 31 -5.20 12.71 4.02
C GLN A 31 -6.73 12.71 4.13
N GLY A 32 -7.21 12.61 5.36
CA GLY A 32 -8.64 12.49 5.61
C GLY A 32 -9.16 11.06 5.61
N SER A 33 -8.38 10.07 5.15
CA SER A 33 -8.76 8.67 5.29
C SER A 33 -8.53 8.20 6.74
N LYS A 34 -9.23 7.13 7.15
CA LYS A 34 -9.11 6.58 8.51
C LYS A 34 -7.68 6.15 8.82
N GLY A 35 -7.00 5.54 7.85
CA GLY A 35 -5.63 5.04 8.01
C GLY A 35 -4.64 6.15 8.32
N ALA A 36 -4.84 7.34 7.77
CA ALA A 36 -3.93 8.46 7.95
C ALA A 36 -3.77 8.88 9.42
N SER A 37 -4.75 8.59 10.26
CA SER A 37 -4.70 8.95 11.68
C SER A 37 -3.56 8.28 12.44
N VAL A 38 -3.03 7.15 11.94
CA VAL A 38 -1.89 6.47 12.59
C VAL A 38 -0.61 7.29 12.54
N THR A 39 -0.54 8.30 11.69
CA THR A 39 0.64 9.19 11.60
C THR A 39 0.64 10.29 12.67
N LYS A 40 -0.42 10.43 13.44
CA LYS A 40 -0.47 11.38 14.54
C LYS A 40 0.65 11.10 15.53
N GLY A 41 1.39 12.15 15.89
CA GLY A 41 2.51 12.02 16.82
C GLY A 41 3.81 11.54 16.19
N CYS A 42 3.83 11.18 14.92
CA CYS A 42 5.07 10.84 14.22
C CYS A 42 5.90 12.10 13.96
N GLU A 43 7.22 11.96 14.00
CA GLU A 43 8.13 13.05 13.67
C GLU A 43 8.08 13.34 12.17
N GLU A 44 7.98 14.61 11.81
CA GLU A 44 8.04 15.02 10.41
C GLU A 44 9.51 15.13 10.00
N LYS A 45 9.96 14.17 9.17
CA LYS A 45 11.34 14.08 8.73
C LYS A 45 11.42 13.45 7.35
N PHE A 46 12.19 14.03 6.44
CA PHE A 46 12.32 13.53 5.08
C PHE A 46 13.36 12.40 5.01
N LEU A 47 12.87 11.16 5.03
CA LEU A 47 13.71 9.97 4.91
C LEU A 47 14.05 9.68 3.45
N PRO A 48 15.18 8.97 3.17
CA PRO A 48 15.51 8.59 1.79
C PRO A 48 14.39 7.81 1.08
N VAL A 49 13.68 6.92 1.80
CA VAL A 49 12.57 6.18 1.22
C VAL A 49 11.41 7.10 0.81
N PHE A 50 11.24 8.25 1.47
CA PHE A 50 10.22 9.23 1.09
C PHE A 50 10.58 9.91 -0.22
N LYS A 51 11.87 10.12 -0.49
CA LYS A 51 12.33 10.65 -1.78
C LYS A 51 11.98 9.69 -2.90
N GLU A 52 12.26 8.41 -2.72
CA GLU A 52 11.89 7.36 -3.69
C GLU A 52 10.38 7.30 -3.90
N THR A 53 9.62 7.37 -2.81
CA THR A 53 8.15 7.32 -2.87
C THR A 53 7.58 8.54 -3.58
N CYS A 54 8.12 9.73 -3.34
CA CYS A 54 7.69 10.95 -4.04
C CYS A 54 7.98 10.85 -5.55
N SER A 55 9.13 10.30 -5.93
CA SER A 55 9.46 10.08 -7.34
C SER A 55 8.50 9.09 -7.99
N TRP A 56 8.15 8.03 -7.29
CA TRP A 56 7.19 7.03 -7.74
C TRP A 56 5.79 7.65 -7.94
N LEU A 57 5.33 8.45 -6.97
CA LEU A 57 4.04 9.12 -7.05
C LEU A 57 4.00 10.15 -8.18
N LYS A 58 5.09 10.88 -8.40
CA LYS A 58 5.18 11.84 -9.49
C LYS A 58 5.02 11.14 -10.85
N ALA A 59 5.68 10.02 -11.05
CA ALA A 59 5.52 9.23 -12.27
C ALA A 59 4.09 8.69 -12.40
N TYR A 60 3.56 8.14 -11.33
CA TYR A 60 2.20 7.60 -11.32
C TYR A 60 1.15 8.65 -11.71
N PHE A 61 1.18 9.83 -11.08
CA PHE A 61 0.21 10.90 -11.39
C PHE A 61 0.45 11.57 -12.74
N SER A 62 1.61 11.35 -13.36
CA SER A 62 1.89 11.82 -14.73
C SER A 62 1.38 10.85 -15.80
N GLY A 63 0.77 9.72 -15.40
CA GLY A 63 0.32 8.69 -16.32
C GLY A 63 1.40 7.73 -16.76
N GLU A 64 2.60 7.83 -16.19
CA GLU A 64 3.69 6.89 -16.46
C GLU A 64 3.57 5.65 -15.58
N THR A 65 4.13 4.54 -16.03
CA THR A 65 4.25 3.33 -15.21
C THR A 65 5.63 3.36 -14.55
N PRO A 66 5.71 3.56 -13.23
CA PRO A 66 7.02 3.52 -12.57
C PRO A 66 7.68 2.15 -12.74
N ASP A 67 8.99 2.13 -12.99
CA ASP A 67 9.77 0.92 -13.21
C ASP A 67 10.46 0.42 -11.93
N PHE A 68 10.17 1.02 -10.80
CA PHE A 68 10.70 0.64 -9.49
C PHE A 68 9.58 0.68 -8.46
N THR A 69 9.81 0.04 -7.32
CA THR A 69 8.89 0.07 -6.19
C THR A 69 9.65 0.52 -4.94
N PRO A 70 9.18 1.53 -4.20
CA PRO A 70 9.80 1.89 -2.93
C PRO A 70 9.82 0.69 -1.98
N ARG A 71 10.87 0.57 -1.17
CA ARG A 71 10.93 -0.49 -0.17
C ARG A 71 9.84 -0.28 0.87
N TYR A 72 9.08 -1.30 1.17
CA TYR A 72 8.02 -1.20 2.17
C TYR A 72 8.02 -2.39 3.11
N LYS A 73 7.49 -2.17 4.31
CA LYS A 73 7.24 -3.20 5.31
C LYS A 73 5.77 -3.18 5.72
N LEU A 74 5.17 -4.35 5.77
CA LEU A 74 3.78 -4.51 6.18
C LEU A 74 3.77 -4.92 7.66
N GLY A 75 3.93 -3.95 8.55
CA GLY A 75 3.87 -4.18 9.98
C GLY A 75 2.46 -4.41 10.47
N GLY A 76 2.29 -5.26 11.50
CA GLY A 76 0.99 -5.48 12.13
C GLY A 76 -0.03 -6.21 11.29
N GLN A 77 0.37 -6.84 10.18
CA GLN A 77 -0.51 -7.57 9.29
C GLN A 77 -0.69 -9.00 9.77
N THR A 78 -1.92 -9.53 9.67
CA THR A 78 -2.14 -10.97 9.84
C THR A 78 -1.51 -11.72 8.67
N GLU A 79 -1.25 -13.00 8.85
CA GLU A 79 -0.70 -13.84 7.77
C GLU A 79 -1.59 -13.78 6.53
N PHE A 80 -2.90 -13.85 6.68
CA PHE A 80 -3.84 -13.76 5.59
C PHE A 80 -3.73 -12.43 4.85
N ARG A 81 -3.71 -11.30 5.58
CA ARG A 81 -3.57 -9.97 4.98
C ARG A 81 -2.27 -9.82 4.23
N ARG A 82 -1.18 -10.33 4.80
CA ARG A 82 0.13 -10.30 4.15
C ARG A 82 0.11 -11.08 2.83
N ILE A 83 -0.49 -12.27 2.83
CA ILE A 83 -0.60 -13.11 1.64
C ILE A 83 -1.45 -12.43 0.57
N VAL A 84 -2.58 -11.84 0.94
CA VAL A 84 -3.43 -11.09 0.00
C VAL A 84 -2.64 -9.93 -0.62
N THR A 85 -1.90 -9.19 0.19
CA THR A 85 -1.07 -8.08 -0.30
C THR A 85 -0.01 -8.57 -1.27
N GLU A 86 0.67 -9.67 -0.97
CA GLU A 86 1.67 -10.27 -1.87
C GLU A 86 1.05 -10.67 -3.20
N ILE A 87 -0.14 -11.27 -3.19
CA ILE A 87 -0.86 -11.63 -4.42
C ILE A 87 -1.19 -10.38 -5.23
N MET A 88 -1.66 -9.33 -4.58
CA MET A 88 -1.99 -8.08 -5.26
C MET A 88 -0.77 -7.45 -5.94
N THR A 89 0.42 -7.58 -5.38
CA THR A 89 1.64 -7.06 -6.01
C THR A 89 2.00 -7.78 -7.31
N THR A 90 1.42 -8.96 -7.57
CA THR A 90 1.63 -9.71 -8.81
C THR A 90 0.73 -9.26 -9.95
N ILE A 91 -0.27 -8.40 -9.68
CA ILE A 91 -1.19 -7.91 -10.72
C ILE A 91 -0.45 -6.87 -11.58
N PRO A 92 -0.28 -7.12 -12.90
CA PRO A 92 0.40 -6.15 -13.76
C PRO A 92 -0.41 -4.85 -13.87
N TYR A 93 0.30 -3.75 -14.12
CA TYR A 93 -0.34 -2.46 -14.37
C TYR A 93 -1.36 -2.58 -15.51
N GLY A 94 -2.55 -2.03 -15.28
CA GLY A 94 -3.64 -2.08 -16.26
C GLY A 94 -4.40 -3.41 -16.30
N LYS A 95 -4.02 -4.38 -15.47
CA LYS A 95 -4.73 -5.64 -15.33
C LYS A 95 -5.55 -5.65 -14.04
N VAL A 96 -6.49 -6.59 -13.96
CA VAL A 96 -7.35 -6.74 -12.78
C VAL A 96 -7.44 -8.21 -12.38
N MET A 97 -7.71 -8.43 -11.10
CA MET A 97 -8.12 -9.73 -10.55
C MET A 97 -9.39 -9.54 -9.74
N THR A 98 -10.28 -10.49 -9.80
CA THR A 98 -11.46 -10.48 -8.93
C THR A 98 -11.06 -10.89 -7.50
N TYR A 99 -11.86 -10.51 -6.52
CA TYR A 99 -11.62 -10.96 -5.14
C TYR A 99 -11.71 -12.48 -5.04
N GLY A 100 -12.55 -13.12 -5.86
CA GLY A 100 -12.63 -14.58 -5.92
C GLY A 100 -11.34 -15.22 -6.42
N GLU A 101 -10.70 -14.63 -7.43
CA GLU A 101 -9.40 -15.11 -7.93
C GLU A 101 -8.30 -14.94 -6.90
N VAL A 102 -8.26 -13.81 -6.20
CA VAL A 102 -7.31 -13.58 -5.12
C VAL A 102 -7.56 -14.58 -3.99
N ALA A 103 -8.83 -14.82 -3.64
CA ALA A 103 -9.20 -15.78 -2.59
C ALA A 103 -8.74 -17.20 -2.95
N ALA A 104 -8.86 -17.61 -4.21
CA ALA A 104 -8.40 -18.93 -4.65
C ALA A 104 -6.88 -19.07 -4.51
N GLN A 105 -6.11 -18.05 -4.89
CA GLN A 105 -4.66 -18.08 -4.73
C GLN A 105 -4.25 -18.07 -3.26
N ALA A 106 -4.93 -17.28 -2.43
CA ALA A 106 -4.66 -17.24 -0.99
C ALA A 106 -4.92 -18.60 -0.33
N ALA A 107 -6.02 -19.26 -0.73
CA ALA A 107 -6.34 -20.60 -0.22
C ALA A 107 -5.24 -21.61 -0.54
N LEU A 108 -4.72 -21.57 -1.77
CA LEU A 108 -3.61 -22.45 -2.17
C LEU A 108 -2.37 -22.21 -1.31
N ARG A 109 -2.00 -20.96 -1.07
CA ARG A 109 -0.82 -20.62 -0.27
C ARG A 109 -0.98 -21.01 1.19
N LEU A 110 -2.21 -20.97 1.72
CA LEU A 110 -2.51 -21.33 3.10
C LEU A 110 -2.82 -22.81 3.30
N GLY A 111 -2.87 -23.60 2.22
CA GLY A 111 -3.23 -25.01 2.29
C GLY A 111 -4.69 -25.26 2.67
N LYS A 112 -5.57 -24.32 2.35
CA LYS A 112 -7.02 -24.42 2.60
C LYS A 112 -7.76 -24.75 1.31
N GLU A 113 -8.93 -25.37 1.44
CA GLU A 113 -9.74 -25.73 0.27
C GLU A 113 -10.32 -24.49 -0.41
N LYS A 114 -10.72 -23.49 0.38
CA LYS A 114 -11.26 -22.24 -0.16
C LYS A 114 -11.12 -21.10 0.86
N MET A 115 -11.16 -19.89 0.34
CA MET A 115 -11.24 -18.64 1.11
C MET A 115 -12.37 -17.79 0.58
N SER A 116 -12.96 -16.97 1.43
CA SER A 116 -14.08 -16.12 1.03
C SER A 116 -13.59 -14.87 0.31
N ALA A 117 -14.29 -14.49 -0.77
CA ALA A 117 -14.06 -13.21 -1.44
C ALA A 117 -14.31 -12.03 -0.51
N GLN A 118 -15.24 -12.14 0.42
CA GLN A 118 -15.52 -11.13 1.43
C GLN A 118 -14.32 -10.91 2.35
N ALA A 119 -13.65 -11.98 2.76
CA ALA A 119 -12.44 -11.87 3.58
C ALA A 119 -11.32 -11.16 2.83
N VAL A 120 -11.19 -11.43 1.53
CA VAL A 120 -10.22 -10.73 0.66
C VAL A 120 -10.57 -9.24 0.59
N GLY A 121 -11.85 -8.89 0.40
CA GLY A 121 -12.28 -7.49 0.40
C GLY A 121 -11.90 -6.76 1.68
N GLY A 122 -12.06 -7.41 2.83
CA GLY A 122 -11.63 -6.86 4.11
C GLY A 122 -10.12 -6.66 4.19
N ALA A 123 -9.33 -7.61 3.68
CA ALA A 123 -7.88 -7.52 3.66
C ALA A 123 -7.41 -6.39 2.73
N VAL A 124 -8.02 -6.25 1.56
CA VAL A 124 -7.71 -5.17 0.60
C VAL A 124 -8.00 -3.81 1.23
N GLY A 125 -9.15 -3.66 1.90
CA GLY A 125 -9.51 -2.42 2.57
C GLY A 125 -8.58 -2.06 3.74
N ALA A 126 -7.86 -3.03 4.29
CA ALA A 126 -6.90 -2.81 5.36
C ALA A 126 -5.47 -2.55 4.84
N ASN A 127 -5.26 -2.49 3.53
CA ASN A 127 -3.95 -2.25 2.93
C ASN A 127 -3.38 -0.92 3.43
N PRO A 128 -2.24 -0.92 4.15
CA PRO A 128 -1.65 0.31 4.68
C PRO A 128 -0.84 1.09 3.63
N ILE A 129 -0.61 0.53 2.45
CA ILE A 129 0.21 1.17 1.40
C ILE A 129 -0.64 1.28 0.13
N SER A 130 -1.56 2.23 0.16
CA SER A 130 -2.46 2.52 -0.96
C SER A 130 -1.68 2.92 -2.21
N ILE A 131 -2.23 2.70 -3.37
CA ILE A 131 -1.68 3.05 -4.69
C ILE A 131 -0.49 2.17 -5.09
N ILE A 132 0.55 2.08 -4.26
CA ILE A 132 1.76 1.29 -4.57
C ILE A 132 1.41 -0.20 -4.59
N VAL A 133 0.61 -0.64 -3.62
CA VAL A 133 -0.02 -1.96 -3.64
C VAL A 133 -1.44 -1.74 -4.14
N PRO A 134 -1.79 -2.25 -5.33
CA PRO A 134 -3.08 -1.98 -5.95
C PRO A 134 -4.27 -2.52 -5.18
#